data_5b57e040c71623a7a452ea3de9ca1c41
#
_entry.id   5b57e040c71623a7a452ea3de9ca1c41
#
_cell.length_a   1.000
_cell.length_b   1.000
_cell.length_c   1.000
_cell.angle_alpha   90.00
_cell.angle_beta   90.00
_cell.angle_gamma   90.00
#
_symmetry.space_group_name_H-M   'P 1'
#
loop_
_entity.id
_entity.type
_entity.pdbx_description
1 polymer ?
#
loop_
_entity_poly.entity_id
_entity_poly.type
_entity_poly.pdbx_seq_one_letter_code
_entity_poly.pdbx_strand_id
1 'polypeptide(L)' 'MAEAKNLKAIYCRDFGYDCNAVMKGRTVDEAVDAAIKHGVSMHGQNVKELQTPEKRTDIGAKAKDLIIPGR' A
#
# COMPACT_ATOMS: atom_id res chain seq x y z
N MET A 1 -22.42 -5.44 -14.37
CA MET A 1 -22.25 -4.01 -14.64
C MET A 1 -20.77 -3.71 -14.74
N ALA A 2 -20.37 -3.13 -15.86
CA ALA A 2 -18.95 -2.82 -16.06
C ALA A 2 -18.66 -1.43 -15.51
N GLU A 3 -17.87 -1.37 -14.47
CA GLU A 3 -17.48 -0.12 -13.85
C GLU A 3 -15.98 -0.13 -13.64
N ALA A 4 -15.36 1.04 -13.78
CA ALA A 4 -13.99 1.21 -13.38
C ALA A 4 -13.95 1.23 -11.86
N LYS A 5 -13.02 0.49 -11.30
CA LYS A 5 -12.81 0.48 -9.86
C LYS A 5 -11.53 1.22 -9.54
N ASN A 6 -11.65 2.19 -8.66
CA ASN A 6 -10.48 2.93 -8.20
C ASN A 6 -9.93 2.25 -6.96
N LEU A 7 -8.73 1.73 -7.08
CA LEU A 7 -8.01 1.17 -5.96
C LEU A 7 -6.84 2.09 -5.62
N LYS A 8 -6.40 2.02 -4.38
CA LYS A 8 -5.16 2.67 -3.98
C LYS A 8 -4.06 1.64 -3.98
N ALA A 9 -2.95 1.96 -4.60
CA ALA A 9 -1.81 1.06 -4.71
C ALA A 9 -0.57 1.71 -4.13
N ILE A 10 0.17 0.93 -3.35
CA ILE A 10 1.44 1.35 -2.78
C ILE A 10 2.50 0.41 -3.30
N TYR A 11 3.54 0.96 -3.91
CA TYR A 11 4.61 0.17 -4.50
C TYR A 11 5.76 0.04 -3.52
N CYS A 12 6.16 -1.19 -3.24
CA CYS A 12 7.25 -1.45 -2.31
C CYS A 12 8.55 -0.75 -2.73
N ARG A 13 8.83 -0.72 -4.01
CA ARG A 13 10.05 -0.07 -4.52
C ARG A 13 10.10 1.43 -4.25
N ASP A 14 8.96 2.07 -4.02
CA ASP A 14 8.93 3.49 -3.68
C ASP A 14 9.54 3.78 -2.31
N PHE A 15 9.75 2.74 -1.50
CA PHE A 15 10.40 2.84 -0.20
C PHE A 15 11.88 2.49 -0.25
N GLY A 16 12.44 2.30 -1.45
CA GLY A 16 13.86 2.02 -1.60
C GLY A 16 14.21 0.53 -1.61
N TYR A 17 13.22 -0.35 -1.62
CA TYR A 17 13.46 -1.78 -1.72
C TYR A 17 13.50 -2.24 -3.19
N ASP A 18 14.33 -3.22 -3.46
CA ASP A 18 14.35 -3.88 -4.76
C ASP A 18 13.25 -4.96 -4.76
N CYS A 19 12.01 -4.51 -4.86
CA CYS A 19 10.85 -5.36 -4.69
C CYS A 19 9.76 -4.93 -5.66
N ASN A 20 9.14 -5.90 -6.32
CA ASN A 20 8.09 -5.62 -7.29
C ASN A 20 6.67 -5.72 -6.70
N ALA A 21 6.56 -5.86 -5.40
CA ALA A 21 5.26 -6.00 -4.76
C ALA A 21 4.44 -4.72 -4.87
N VAL A 22 3.15 -4.91 -5.10
CA VAL A 22 2.18 -3.82 -5.13
C VAL A 22 1.12 -4.12 -4.09
N MET A 23 0.98 -3.25 -3.12
CA MET A 23 0.00 -3.40 -2.05
C MET A 23 -1.23 -2.58 -2.41
N LYS A 24 -2.38 -3.23 -2.48
CA LYS A 24 -3.61 -2.64 -2.96
C LYS A 24 -4.68 -2.61 -1.88
N GLY A 25 -5.53 -1.60 -1.92
CA GLY A 25 -6.68 -1.49 -1.05
C GLY A 25 -7.72 -0.60 -1.69
N ARG A 26 -8.94 -0.66 -1.19
CA ARG A 26 -10.01 0.20 -1.69
C ARG A 26 -9.84 1.63 -1.21
N THR A 27 -9.21 1.79 -0.07
CA THR A 27 -8.92 3.09 0.52
C THR A 27 -7.44 3.19 0.80
N VAL A 28 -6.98 4.40 1.08
CA VAL A 28 -5.59 4.60 1.48
C VAL A 28 -5.27 3.79 2.73
N ASP A 29 -6.18 3.77 3.71
CA ASP A 29 -5.97 3.00 4.94
C ASP A 29 -5.80 1.51 4.67
N GLU A 30 -6.62 0.94 3.78
CA GLU A 30 -6.49 -0.47 3.42
C GLU A 30 -5.16 -0.75 2.72
N ALA A 31 -4.76 0.13 1.81
CA ALA A 31 -3.48 -0.01 1.13
C ALA A 31 -2.31 0.11 2.11
N VAL A 32 -2.41 1.04 3.08
CA VAL A 32 -1.41 1.18 4.13
C VAL A 32 -1.32 -0.09 4.97
N ASP A 33 -2.46 -0.67 5.35
CA ASP A 33 -2.46 -1.93 6.10
C ASP A 33 -1.77 -3.04 5.32
N ALA A 34 -2.05 -3.14 4.02
CA ALA A 34 -1.40 -4.14 3.17
C ALA A 34 0.10 -3.89 3.08
N ALA A 35 0.51 -2.62 2.97
CA ALA A 35 1.92 -2.27 2.91
C ALA A 35 2.63 -2.61 4.21
N ILE A 36 1.99 -2.37 5.35
CA ILE A 36 2.57 -2.70 6.64
C ILE A 36 2.74 -4.21 6.78
N LYS A 37 1.74 -5.00 6.40
CA LYS A 37 1.84 -6.46 6.44
C LYS A 37 2.99 -6.95 5.56
N HIS A 38 3.11 -6.38 4.38
CA HIS A 38 4.20 -6.75 3.47
C HIS A 38 5.56 -6.42 4.08
N GLY A 39 5.72 -5.22 4.62
CA GLY A 39 6.98 -4.80 5.23
C GLY A 39 7.36 -5.68 6.41
N VAL A 40 6.40 -6.06 7.24
CA VAL A 40 6.65 -6.92 8.39
C VAL A 40 7.03 -8.33 7.96
N SER A 41 6.28 -8.93 7.02
CA SER A 41 6.53 -10.32 6.64
C SER A 41 7.68 -10.50 5.68
N MET A 42 7.90 -9.55 4.77
CA MET A 42 8.90 -9.73 3.70
C MET A 42 10.20 -8.98 3.97
N HIS A 43 10.16 -7.92 4.72
CA HIS A 43 11.34 -7.08 4.98
C HIS A 43 11.72 -7.00 6.46
N GLY A 44 11.02 -7.75 7.30
CA GLY A 44 11.36 -7.83 8.73
C GLY A 44 11.19 -6.53 9.50
N GLN A 45 10.33 -5.64 9.03
CA GLN A 45 10.10 -4.38 9.71
C GLN A 45 9.26 -4.56 10.97
N ASN A 46 9.36 -3.59 11.87
CA ASN A 46 8.65 -3.65 13.14
C ASN A 46 7.25 -3.07 12.99
N VAL A 47 6.25 -3.91 13.23
CA VAL A 47 4.85 -3.51 13.07
C VAL A 47 4.48 -2.31 13.97
N LYS A 48 5.02 -2.25 15.17
CA LYS A 48 4.72 -1.15 16.10
C LYS A 48 5.20 0.19 15.55
N GLU A 49 6.35 0.20 14.92
CA GLU A 49 6.89 1.42 14.31
C GLU A 49 6.07 1.85 13.11
N LEU A 50 5.60 0.89 12.31
CA LEU A 50 4.84 1.18 11.10
C LEU A 50 3.41 1.60 11.40
N GLN A 51 2.86 1.23 12.55
CA GLN A 51 1.47 1.54 12.91
C GLN A 51 1.31 2.91 13.58
N THR A 52 2.38 3.68 13.72
CA THR A 52 2.24 5.03 14.27
C THR A 52 1.52 5.93 13.27
N PRO A 53 0.77 6.95 13.74
CA PRO A 53 0.08 7.86 12.84
C PRO A 53 1.01 8.54 11.83
N GLU A 54 2.22 8.89 12.25
CA GLU A 54 3.20 9.53 11.37
C GLU A 54 3.62 8.59 10.25
N LYS A 55 3.93 7.34 10.59
CA LYS A 55 4.35 6.36 9.58
C LYS A 55 3.21 6.01 8.65
N ARG A 56 2.00 5.86 9.18
CA ARG A 56 0.84 5.59 8.34
C ARG A 56 0.60 6.72 7.36
N THR A 57 0.78 7.96 7.79
CA THR A 57 0.66 9.12 6.90
C THR A 57 1.73 9.09 5.82
N ASP A 58 2.97 8.81 6.17
CA ASP A 58 4.07 8.72 5.22
C ASP A 58 3.84 7.62 4.19
N ILE A 59 3.40 6.46 4.65
CA ILE A 59 3.11 5.33 3.76
C ILE A 59 1.94 5.68 2.83
N GLY A 60 0.89 6.27 3.39
CA GLY A 60 -0.27 6.66 2.61
C GLY A 60 0.02 7.73 1.57
N ALA A 61 1.00 8.59 1.84
CA ALA A 61 1.40 9.62 0.88
C ALA A 61 1.97 9.02 -0.40
N LYS A 62 2.42 7.77 -0.36
CA LYS A 62 2.95 7.07 -1.54
C LYS A 62 1.87 6.31 -2.30
N ALA A 63 0.65 6.30 -1.79
CA ALA A 63 -0.45 5.63 -2.45
C ALA A 63 -0.80 6.33 -3.76
N LYS A 64 -1.00 5.52 -4.79
CA LYS A 64 -1.34 6.01 -6.13
C LYS A 64 -2.67 5.42 -6.54
N ASP A 65 -3.38 6.13 -7.40
CA ASP A 65 -4.62 5.61 -7.94
C ASP A 65 -4.33 4.49 -8.93
N LEU A 66 -5.00 3.38 -8.74
CA LEU A 66 -4.94 2.27 -9.67
C LEU A 66 -6.36 2.02 -10.16
N ILE A 67 -6.60 2.32 -11.42
CA ILE A 67 -7.92 2.17 -12.02
C ILE A 67 -7.95 0.85 -12.76
N ILE A 68 -8.87 -0.03 -12.35
CA ILE A 68 -9.07 -1.32 -12.99
C ILE A 68 -10.34 -1.22 -13.83
N PRO A 69 -10.23 -1.34 -15.17
CA PRO A 69 -11.41 -1.28 -16.01
C PRO A 69 -12.38 -2.40 -15.67
N GLY A 70 -13.65 -2.07 -15.59
CA GLY A 70 -14.70 -3.07 -15.41
C GLY A 70 -14.93 -3.85 -16.70
N ARG A 71 -15.46 -5.04 -16.53
CA ARG A 71 -15.73 -5.92 -17.66
C ARG A 71 -17.12 -6.46 -17.59
#